data_df4095b18d283bc73771a17e56a3495c
#
_entry.id   df4095b18d283bc73771a17e56a3495c
#
_cell.length_a   1.000
_cell.length_b   1.000
_cell.length_c   1.000
_cell.angle_alpha   90.00
_cell.angle_beta   90.00
_cell.angle_gamma   90.00
#
_symmetry.space_group_name_H-M   'P 1'
#
loop_
_entity.id
_entity.type
_entity.pdbx_description
1 polymer ?
#
loop_
_entity_poly.entity_id
_entity_poly.type
_entity_poly.pdbx_seq_one_letter_code
_entity_poly.pdbx_strand_id
1 'polypeptide(L)'
;MLTFFLKREKFFLAFLMNRCTKSAVRMVFDRMEKKLGTYDFLRLFHTILTDRDSEFGDPAALETGMDGIVRSSIYYCDPMCSGQKGGVENVHTMLRMVLPKGTSSEFLTQWDVNLIVNHINSTPRKSLGGKTPYTATLETYGESVLKTLQLRPIAPDEVNLTPKLIKYNR
;
A
#
# COMPACT_ATOMS: atom_id res chain seq x y z
N MET A 1 -2.87 -7.15 7.53
CA MET A 1 -2.80 -5.91 6.71
C MET A 1 -2.07 -6.22 5.42
N LEU A 2 -2.65 -5.89 4.26
CA LEU A 2 -1.99 -6.01 2.95
C LEU A 2 -1.33 -4.68 2.61
N THR A 3 -0.06 -4.71 2.20
CA THR A 3 0.72 -3.53 1.87
C THR A 3 1.22 -3.57 0.43
N PHE A 4 1.23 -2.42 -0.24
CA PHE A 4 1.84 -2.23 -1.55
C PHE A 4 2.84 -1.09 -1.51
N PHE A 5 3.86 -1.19 -2.35
CA PHE A 5 4.87 -0.17 -2.51
C PHE A 5 5.15 0.08 -3.99
N LEU A 6 4.75 1.26 -4.46
CA LEU A 6 5.06 1.70 -5.82
C LEU A 6 6.54 2.11 -5.85
N LYS A 7 7.37 1.29 -6.47
CA LYS A 7 8.83 1.40 -6.41
C LYS A 7 9.36 2.70 -7.00
N ARG A 8 8.74 3.20 -8.07
CA ARG A 8 9.14 4.43 -8.77
C ARG A 8 8.83 5.66 -7.94
N GLU A 9 7.61 5.80 -7.47
CA GLU A 9 7.12 6.94 -6.69
C GLU A 9 7.46 6.83 -5.20
N LYS A 10 8.03 5.70 -4.76
CA LYS A 10 8.27 5.38 -3.34
C LYS A 10 7.00 5.46 -2.50
N PHE A 11 5.86 5.23 -3.13
CA PHE A 11 4.54 5.41 -2.55
C PHE A 11 4.05 4.14 -1.85
N PHE A 12 3.56 4.30 -0.65
CA PHE A 12 3.08 3.23 0.20
C PHE A 12 1.56 3.21 0.24
N LEU A 13 0.99 2.01 0.15
CA LEU A 13 -0.42 1.75 0.35
C LEU A 13 -0.59 0.63 1.35
N ALA A 14 -1.63 0.70 2.17
CA ALA A 14 -1.98 -0.35 3.12
C ALA A 14 -3.49 -0.53 3.23
N PHE A 15 -3.91 -1.78 3.32
CA PHE A 15 -5.32 -2.16 3.39
C PHE A 15 -5.55 -3.14 4.54
N LEU A 16 -6.56 -2.89 5.34
CA LEU A 16 -6.95 -3.82 6.40
C LEU A 16 -7.57 -5.08 5.81
N MET A 17 -7.18 -6.20 6.40
CA MET A 17 -7.79 -7.50 6.18
C MET A 17 -8.10 -8.13 7.53
N ASN A 18 -9.24 -8.79 7.63
CA ASN A 18 -9.63 -9.49 8.86
C ASN A 18 -8.74 -10.71 9.12
N ARG A 19 -8.25 -11.35 8.05
CA ARG A 19 -7.37 -12.53 8.10
C ARG A 19 -6.37 -12.49 6.94
N CYS A 20 -5.19 -13.08 7.12
CA CYS A 20 -4.21 -13.27 6.05
C CYS A 20 -4.56 -14.57 5.29
N THR A 21 -5.48 -14.48 4.33
CA THR A 21 -5.92 -15.58 3.49
C THR A 21 -5.97 -15.18 2.04
N LYS A 22 -5.88 -16.16 1.11
CA LYS A 22 -6.00 -15.94 -0.34
C LYS A 22 -7.26 -15.17 -0.70
N SER A 23 -8.40 -15.56 -0.10
CA SER A 23 -9.68 -14.89 -0.34
C SER A 23 -9.69 -13.43 0.15
N ALA A 24 -9.07 -13.13 1.29
CA ALA A 24 -9.00 -11.78 1.82
C ALA A 24 -8.12 -10.87 0.92
N VAL A 25 -6.99 -11.38 0.43
CA VAL A 25 -6.15 -10.66 -0.53
C VAL A 25 -6.92 -10.39 -1.82
N ARG A 26 -7.58 -11.43 -2.39
CA ARG A 26 -8.42 -11.26 -3.58
C ARG A 26 -9.50 -10.21 -3.38
N MET A 27 -10.21 -10.23 -2.25
CA MET A 27 -11.23 -9.22 -1.94
C MET A 27 -10.68 -7.79 -1.90
N VAL A 28 -9.43 -7.60 -1.46
CA VAL A 28 -8.78 -6.27 -1.52
C VAL A 28 -8.54 -5.86 -2.97
N PHE A 29 -8.04 -6.77 -3.82
CA PHE A 29 -7.83 -6.50 -5.25
C PHE A 29 -9.14 -6.14 -5.94
N ASP A 30 -10.19 -6.95 -5.77
CA ASP A 30 -11.51 -6.74 -6.39
C ASP A 30 -12.12 -5.40 -5.94
N ARG A 31 -12.00 -5.06 -4.65
CA ARG A 31 -12.46 -3.78 -4.12
C ARG A 31 -11.69 -2.59 -4.68
N MET A 32 -10.38 -2.72 -4.83
CA MET A 32 -9.54 -1.66 -5.40
C MET A 32 -9.86 -1.46 -6.88
N GLU A 33 -9.96 -2.55 -7.65
CA GLU A 33 -10.33 -2.48 -9.07
C GLU A 33 -11.71 -1.84 -9.25
N LYS A 34 -12.70 -2.25 -8.45
CA LYS A 34 -14.04 -1.64 -8.48
C LYS A 34 -14.02 -0.14 -8.19
N LYS A 35 -13.16 0.32 -7.28
CA LYS A 35 -13.06 1.75 -6.90
C LYS A 35 -12.31 2.58 -7.94
N LEU A 36 -11.20 2.07 -8.44
CA LEU A 36 -10.30 2.77 -9.37
C LEU A 36 -10.78 2.68 -10.82
N GLY A 37 -11.54 1.64 -11.14
CA GLY A 37 -11.77 1.21 -12.51
C GLY A 37 -10.56 0.44 -13.06
N THR A 38 -10.79 -0.39 -14.08
CA THR A 38 -9.77 -1.27 -14.67
C THR A 38 -8.55 -0.50 -15.17
N TYR A 39 -8.75 0.66 -15.78
CA TYR A 39 -7.66 1.47 -16.33
C TYR A 39 -6.67 1.95 -15.27
N ASP A 40 -7.15 2.62 -14.22
CA ASP A 40 -6.27 3.14 -13.16
C ASP A 40 -5.73 2.02 -12.27
N PHE A 41 -6.48 0.93 -12.11
CA PHE A 41 -5.98 -0.27 -11.43
C PHE A 41 -4.78 -0.86 -12.18
N LEU A 42 -4.88 -1.05 -13.50
CA LEU A 42 -3.77 -1.53 -14.35
C LEU A 42 -2.56 -0.60 -14.26
N ARG A 43 -2.75 0.71 -14.32
CA ARG A 43 -1.63 1.66 -14.23
C ARG A 43 -0.86 1.55 -12.91
N LEU A 44 -1.57 1.29 -11.80
CA LEU A 44 -0.96 1.18 -10.47
C LEU A 44 -0.37 -0.20 -10.19
N PHE A 45 -1.03 -1.25 -10.66
CA PHE A 45 -0.80 -2.63 -10.24
C PHE A 45 -0.55 -3.61 -11.40
N HIS A 46 -0.11 -3.12 -12.55
CA HIS A 46 0.17 -3.96 -13.72
C HIS A 46 1.13 -5.11 -13.40
N THR A 47 2.19 -4.83 -12.67
CA THR A 47 3.20 -5.82 -12.27
C THR A 47 3.40 -5.78 -10.77
N ILE A 48 3.13 -6.89 -10.11
CA ILE A 48 3.25 -7.05 -8.66
C ILE A 48 4.31 -8.10 -8.37
N LEU A 49 5.30 -7.71 -7.56
CA LEU A 49 6.32 -8.61 -7.04
C LEU A 49 6.02 -8.89 -5.56
N THR A 50 5.84 -10.15 -5.22
CA THR A 50 5.52 -10.60 -3.85
C THR A 50 6.43 -11.75 -3.42
N ASP A 51 6.36 -12.14 -2.14
CA ASP A 51 6.93 -13.38 -1.64
C ASP A 51 5.96 -14.55 -1.90
N ARG A 52 6.43 -15.74 -1.55
CA ARG A 52 5.66 -16.99 -1.69
C ARG A 52 4.82 -17.31 -0.47
N ASP A 53 4.39 -16.27 0.27
CA ASP A 53 3.51 -16.49 1.41
C ASP A 53 2.16 -17.10 0.97
N SER A 54 1.56 -17.86 1.85
CA SER A 54 0.38 -18.68 1.55
C SER A 54 -0.81 -17.88 1.01
N GLU A 55 -0.95 -16.63 1.44
CA GLU A 55 -2.01 -15.72 0.98
C GLU A 55 -1.88 -15.28 -0.48
N PHE A 56 -0.67 -15.39 -1.07
CA PHE A 56 -0.42 -15.12 -2.49
C PHE A 56 -0.36 -16.40 -3.33
N GLY A 57 -0.69 -17.54 -2.75
CA GLY A 57 -0.58 -18.85 -3.41
C GLY A 57 -1.67 -19.16 -4.46
N ASP A 58 -2.40 -18.15 -4.96
CA ASP A 58 -3.35 -18.26 -6.06
C ASP A 58 -3.18 -17.05 -7.00
N PRO A 59 -2.09 -17.02 -7.79
CA PRO A 59 -1.82 -15.89 -8.67
C PRO A 59 -2.93 -15.70 -9.72
N ALA A 60 -3.49 -16.78 -10.28
CA ALA A 60 -4.52 -16.68 -11.29
C ALA A 60 -5.75 -15.88 -10.81
N ALA A 61 -6.16 -16.10 -9.55
CA ALA A 61 -7.27 -15.37 -8.95
C ALA A 61 -6.95 -13.89 -8.67
N LEU A 62 -5.67 -13.52 -8.53
CA LEU A 62 -5.22 -12.14 -8.36
C LEU A 62 -5.03 -11.43 -9.71
N GLU A 63 -4.56 -12.16 -10.71
CA GLU A 63 -4.30 -11.65 -12.06
C GLU A 63 -5.58 -11.41 -12.86
N THR A 64 -6.67 -12.13 -12.54
CA THR A 64 -7.94 -12.04 -13.28
C THR A 64 -8.92 -11.15 -12.52
N GLY A 65 -9.44 -10.13 -13.20
CA GLY A 65 -10.47 -9.23 -12.69
C GLY A 65 -11.84 -9.87 -12.56
N MET A 66 -12.79 -9.14 -12.00
CA MET A 66 -14.18 -9.60 -11.82
C MET A 66 -14.91 -9.82 -13.16
N ASP A 67 -14.45 -9.16 -14.21
CA ASP A 67 -14.94 -9.27 -15.60
C ASP A 67 -14.25 -10.39 -16.41
N GLY A 68 -13.32 -11.11 -15.79
CA GLY A 68 -12.51 -12.15 -16.44
C GLY A 68 -11.33 -11.61 -17.26
N ILE A 69 -11.09 -10.31 -17.27
CA ILE A 69 -9.96 -9.69 -17.97
C ILE A 69 -8.72 -9.71 -17.07
N VAL A 70 -7.54 -9.85 -17.68
CA VAL A 70 -6.27 -9.78 -16.95
C VAL A 70 -6.05 -8.36 -16.43
N ARG A 71 -5.91 -8.22 -15.11
CA ARG A 71 -5.75 -6.93 -14.40
C ARG A 71 -4.35 -6.69 -13.86
N SER A 72 -3.54 -7.72 -13.71
CA SER A 72 -2.15 -7.62 -13.21
C SER A 72 -1.36 -8.87 -13.57
N SER A 73 -0.04 -8.79 -13.40
CA SER A 73 0.86 -9.96 -13.49
C SER A 73 1.59 -10.12 -12.16
N ILE A 74 1.49 -11.30 -11.56
CA ILE A 74 2.08 -11.62 -10.26
C ILE A 74 3.40 -12.34 -10.46
N TYR A 75 4.46 -11.79 -9.90
CA TYR A 75 5.79 -12.38 -9.87
C TYR A 75 6.21 -12.65 -8.43
N TYR A 76 6.96 -13.72 -8.23
CA TYR A 76 7.50 -14.09 -6.93
C TYR A 76 8.98 -13.75 -6.84
N CYS A 77 9.37 -13.20 -5.69
CA CYS A 77 10.79 -13.00 -5.39
C CYS A 77 11.52 -14.34 -5.35
N ASP A 78 12.79 -14.32 -5.75
CA ASP A 78 13.68 -15.45 -5.52
C ASP A 78 13.88 -15.65 -4.02
N PRO A 79 13.99 -16.92 -3.57
CA PRO A 79 14.29 -17.21 -2.18
C PRO A 79 15.56 -16.48 -1.73
N MET A 80 15.51 -15.87 -0.53
CA MET A 80 16.62 -15.14 0.09
C MET A 80 17.11 -13.88 -0.63
N CYS A 81 16.40 -13.39 -1.66
CA CYS A 81 16.73 -12.17 -2.39
C CYS A 81 15.92 -10.97 -1.90
N SER A 82 16.09 -10.56 -0.62
CA SER A 82 15.38 -9.42 -0.02
C SER A 82 15.61 -8.10 -0.78
N GLY A 83 16.75 -7.94 -1.43
CA GLY A 83 17.07 -6.77 -2.26
C GLY A 83 16.11 -6.54 -3.43
N GLN A 84 15.41 -7.57 -3.93
CA GLN A 84 14.41 -7.43 -4.98
C GLN A 84 13.21 -6.57 -4.54
N LYS A 85 12.89 -6.58 -3.25
CA LYS A 85 11.85 -5.74 -2.62
C LYS A 85 12.37 -4.37 -2.14
N GLY A 86 13.51 -3.91 -2.63
CA GLY A 86 14.18 -2.69 -2.15
C GLY A 86 13.24 -1.50 -1.96
N GLY A 87 13.31 -0.87 -0.80
CA GLY A 87 12.49 0.28 -0.39
C GLY A 87 11.30 -0.07 0.52
N VAL A 88 10.76 -1.28 0.44
CA VAL A 88 9.65 -1.73 1.31
C VAL A 88 10.08 -1.77 2.78
N GLU A 89 11.32 -2.18 3.07
CA GLU A 89 11.85 -2.27 4.44
C GLU A 89 11.86 -0.92 5.15
N ASN A 90 12.28 0.14 4.45
CA ASN A 90 12.27 1.49 5.00
C ASN A 90 10.86 1.96 5.36
N VAL A 91 9.88 1.64 4.51
CA VAL A 91 8.49 2.01 4.75
C VAL A 91 7.90 1.20 5.88
N HIS A 92 8.22 -0.08 5.99
CA HIS A 92 7.82 -0.91 7.13
C HIS A 92 8.45 -0.40 8.44
N THR A 93 9.67 0.11 8.39
CA THR A 93 10.30 0.76 9.56
C THR A 93 9.48 1.99 9.99
N MET A 94 9.08 2.85 9.05
CA MET A 94 8.22 4.00 9.36
C MET A 94 6.84 3.58 9.88
N LEU A 95 6.24 2.55 9.29
CA LEU A 95 4.99 1.98 9.78
C LEU A 95 5.12 1.50 11.23
N ARG A 96 6.25 0.87 11.59
CA ARG A 96 6.52 0.41 12.95
C ARG A 96 6.79 1.53 13.96
N MET A 97 7.18 2.71 13.52
CA MET A 97 7.25 3.89 14.39
C MET A 97 5.87 4.27 14.90
N VAL A 98 4.83 4.09 14.08
CA VAL A 98 3.43 4.39 14.44
C VAL A 98 2.75 3.17 15.06
N LEU A 99 2.98 1.99 14.50
CA LEU A 99 2.43 0.70 14.95
C LEU A 99 3.58 -0.24 15.38
N PRO A 100 4.04 -0.16 16.64
CA PRO A 100 5.09 -1.04 17.16
C PRO A 100 4.73 -2.52 17.03
N LYS A 101 5.73 -3.41 17.04
CA LYS A 101 5.50 -4.87 17.07
C LYS A 101 4.61 -5.23 18.24
N GLY A 102 3.63 -6.11 18.00
CA GLY A 102 2.67 -6.54 19.04
C GLY A 102 1.44 -5.63 19.17
N THR A 103 1.40 -4.50 18.47
CA THR A 103 0.17 -3.70 18.41
C THR A 103 -0.90 -4.49 17.65
N SER A 104 -2.05 -4.74 18.30
CA SER A 104 -3.19 -5.36 17.64
C SER A 104 -3.74 -4.43 16.57
N SER A 105 -3.99 -4.97 15.38
CA SER A 105 -4.68 -4.25 14.30
C SER A 105 -6.20 -4.35 14.38
N GLU A 106 -6.74 -5.07 15.37
CA GLU A 106 -8.20 -5.30 15.51
C GLU A 106 -9.00 -4.03 15.78
N PHE A 107 -8.35 -3.04 16.41
CA PHE A 107 -8.97 -1.75 16.74
C PHE A 107 -8.77 -0.69 15.66
N LEU A 108 -8.05 -1.01 14.58
CA LEU A 108 -7.81 -0.09 13.49
C LEU A 108 -8.96 -0.13 12.49
N THR A 109 -9.36 1.05 12.03
CA THR A 109 -10.21 1.22 10.86
C THR A 109 -9.36 1.46 9.62
N GLN A 110 -9.94 1.31 8.42
CA GLN A 110 -9.22 1.70 7.20
C GLN A 110 -8.89 3.20 7.17
N TRP A 111 -9.67 4.02 7.86
CA TRP A 111 -9.39 5.45 8.01
C TRP A 111 -8.09 5.69 8.81
N ASP A 112 -7.89 4.95 9.91
CA ASP A 112 -6.65 5.03 10.70
C ASP A 112 -5.45 4.60 9.87
N VAL A 113 -5.59 3.54 9.08
CA VAL A 113 -4.54 3.08 8.16
C VAL A 113 -4.24 4.13 7.10
N ASN A 114 -5.27 4.74 6.49
CA ASN A 114 -5.08 5.82 5.52
C ASN A 114 -4.41 7.04 6.14
N LEU A 115 -4.71 7.37 7.40
CA LEU A 115 -4.02 8.43 8.13
C LEU A 115 -2.51 8.14 8.24
N ILE A 116 -2.14 6.94 8.66
CA ILE A 116 -0.73 6.52 8.73
C ILE A 116 -0.07 6.60 7.35
N VAL A 117 -0.72 6.07 6.33
CA VAL A 117 -0.26 6.10 4.93
C VAL A 117 -0.03 7.53 4.46
N ASN A 118 -0.92 8.47 4.78
CA ASN A 118 -0.78 9.87 4.45
C ASN A 118 0.49 10.50 5.07
N HIS A 119 0.76 10.25 6.35
CA HIS A 119 1.96 10.76 7.01
C HIS A 119 3.24 10.14 6.43
N ILE A 120 3.25 8.83 6.16
CA ILE A 120 4.40 8.16 5.53
C ILE A 120 4.67 8.72 4.13
N ASN A 121 3.63 8.90 3.32
CA ASN A 121 3.76 9.41 1.94
C ASN A 121 4.01 10.92 1.87
N SER A 122 3.81 11.65 2.94
CA SER A 122 4.13 13.08 3.04
C SER A 122 5.55 13.33 3.58
N THR A 123 6.31 12.27 3.87
CA THR A 123 7.72 12.39 4.30
C THR A 123 8.63 12.47 3.07
N PRO A 124 9.43 13.54 2.88
CA PRO A 124 10.31 13.69 1.73
C PRO A 124 11.32 12.55 1.57
N ARG A 125 11.68 12.22 0.33
CA ARG A 125 12.65 11.16 0.01
C ARG A 125 13.84 11.71 -0.76
N LYS A 126 15.05 11.43 -0.30
CA LYS A 126 16.29 11.78 -1.03
C LYS A 126 16.30 11.22 -2.45
N SER A 127 15.82 9.98 -2.62
CA SER A 127 15.74 9.30 -3.91
C SER A 127 14.71 9.90 -4.88
N LEU A 128 13.88 10.83 -4.42
CA LEU A 128 12.93 11.59 -5.24
C LEU A 128 13.37 13.08 -5.37
N GLY A 129 14.65 13.38 -5.14
CA GLY A 129 15.13 14.76 -5.17
C GLY A 129 14.52 15.66 -4.09
N GLY A 130 14.13 15.08 -2.95
CA GLY A 130 13.47 15.82 -1.86
C GLY A 130 11.94 15.90 -1.98
N LYS A 131 11.35 15.45 -3.09
CA LYS A 131 9.88 15.37 -3.21
C LYS A 131 9.32 14.33 -2.25
N THR A 132 8.04 14.50 -1.89
CA THR A 132 7.30 13.48 -1.16
C THR A 132 6.78 12.39 -2.10
N PRO A 133 6.60 11.16 -1.64
CA PRO A 133 5.91 10.12 -2.41
C PRO A 133 4.52 10.55 -2.88
N TYR A 134 3.78 11.31 -2.05
CA TYR A 134 2.49 11.87 -2.44
C TYR A 134 2.59 12.76 -3.68
N THR A 135 3.53 13.70 -3.70
CA THR A 135 3.75 14.61 -4.84
C THR A 135 4.15 13.84 -6.10
N ALA A 136 5.07 12.87 -5.98
CA ALA A 136 5.49 12.06 -7.11
C ALA A 136 4.33 11.22 -7.69
N THR A 137 3.46 10.69 -6.83
CA THR A 137 2.28 9.93 -7.26
C THR A 137 1.21 10.82 -7.89
N LEU A 138 1.02 12.02 -7.35
CA LEU A 138 0.12 13.03 -7.92
C LEU A 138 0.54 13.43 -9.34
N GLU A 139 1.84 13.65 -9.56
CA GLU A 139 2.41 13.96 -10.87
C GLU A 139 2.24 12.81 -11.88
N THR A 140 2.32 11.55 -11.43
CA THR A 140 2.27 10.37 -12.30
C THR A 140 0.83 9.91 -12.61
N TYR A 141 -0.04 9.89 -11.61
CA TYR A 141 -1.35 9.25 -11.70
C TYR A 141 -2.53 10.25 -11.62
N GLY A 142 -2.27 11.47 -11.17
CA GLY A 142 -3.30 12.50 -11.03
C GLY A 142 -4.04 12.47 -9.70
N GLU A 143 -4.78 13.54 -9.44
CA GLU A 143 -5.49 13.75 -8.18
C GLU A 143 -6.68 12.79 -8.00
N SER A 144 -7.35 12.41 -9.10
CA SER A 144 -8.51 11.52 -9.08
C SER A 144 -8.21 10.17 -8.44
N VAL A 145 -7.04 9.59 -8.77
CA VAL A 145 -6.58 8.32 -8.20
C VAL A 145 -6.37 8.43 -6.69
N LEU A 146 -5.69 9.49 -6.24
CA LEU A 146 -5.42 9.71 -4.82
C LEU A 146 -6.71 9.96 -4.02
N LYS A 147 -7.65 10.72 -4.56
CA LYS A 147 -8.98 10.93 -3.96
C LYS A 147 -9.78 9.62 -3.87
N THR A 148 -9.74 8.80 -4.91
CA THR A 148 -10.41 7.49 -4.93
C THR A 148 -9.84 6.56 -3.86
N LEU A 149 -8.53 6.61 -3.64
CA LEU A 149 -7.84 5.89 -2.57
C LEU A 149 -8.04 6.54 -1.19
N GLN A 150 -8.73 7.69 -1.11
CA GLN A 150 -8.96 8.46 0.11
C GLN A 150 -7.65 8.92 0.78
N LEU A 151 -6.68 9.30 -0.03
CA LEU A 151 -5.36 9.76 0.43
C LEU A 151 -5.22 11.27 0.19
N ARG A 152 -4.54 11.93 1.13
CA ARG A 152 -4.32 13.37 1.12
C ARG A 152 -2.91 13.72 1.59
N PRO A 153 -2.34 14.85 1.18
CA PRO A 153 -1.06 15.30 1.72
C PRO A 153 -1.22 15.78 3.17
N ILE A 154 -0.13 15.68 3.91
CA ILE A 154 0.01 16.26 5.25
C ILE A 154 1.03 17.37 5.16
N ALA A 155 0.75 18.51 5.78
CA ALA A 155 1.70 19.62 5.81
C ALA A 155 3.01 19.19 6.51
N PRO A 156 4.18 19.69 6.06
CA PRO A 156 5.47 19.22 6.55
C PRO A 156 5.64 19.31 8.08
N ASP A 157 5.10 20.35 8.69
CA ASP A 157 5.11 20.61 10.13
C ASP A 157 4.13 19.74 10.92
N GLU A 158 3.12 19.16 10.24
CA GLU A 158 2.15 18.26 10.83
C GLU A 158 2.53 16.77 10.70
N VAL A 159 3.58 16.44 9.93
CA VAL A 159 3.98 15.04 9.74
C VAL A 159 4.41 14.44 11.07
N ASN A 160 3.70 13.36 11.47
CA ASN A 160 3.91 12.68 12.73
C ASN A 160 4.01 11.17 12.50
N LEU A 161 5.14 10.57 12.85
CA LEU A 161 5.40 9.14 12.76
C LEU A 161 5.62 8.56 14.17
N THR A 162 4.72 8.84 15.10
CA THR A 162 4.76 8.28 16.46
C THR A 162 3.45 7.53 16.77
N PRO A 163 3.44 6.65 17.78
CA PRO A 163 2.24 5.94 18.19
C PRO A 163 1.08 6.87 18.63
N LYS A 164 1.37 8.13 18.96
CA LYS A 164 0.35 9.12 19.33
C LYS A 164 -0.52 9.55 18.15
N LEU A 165 -0.12 9.23 16.90
CA LEU A 165 -0.91 9.53 15.70
C LEU A 165 -2.27 8.84 15.73
N ILE A 166 -2.32 7.61 16.23
CA ILE A 166 -3.56 6.85 16.34
C ILE A 166 -4.09 6.97 17.76
N LYS A 167 -5.22 7.65 17.89
CA LYS A 167 -5.96 7.70 19.15
C LYS A 167 -6.76 6.41 19.26
N TYR A 168 -6.23 5.43 19.98
CA TYR A 168 -7.03 4.27 20.37
C TYR A 168 -8.15 4.78 21.29
N ASN A 169 -9.38 4.76 20.84
CA ASN A 169 -10.51 4.87 21.74
C ASN A 169 -10.52 3.58 22.58
N ARG A 170 -9.90 3.67 23.76
CA ARG A 170 -9.97 2.63 24.79
C ARG A 170 -11.33 2.60 25.42
#